data_0876c81e195d5066b115b0b63511b4dd
#
_entry.id   0876c81e195d5066b115b0b63511b4dd
#
_cell.length_a   1.000
_cell.length_b   1.000
_cell.length_c   1.000
_cell.angle_alpha   90.00
_cell.angle_beta   90.00
_cell.angle_gamma   90.00
#
_symmetry.space_group_name_H-M   'P 1'
#
loop_
_entity.id
_entity.type
_entity.pdbx_description
1 polymer ?
#
loop_
_entity_poly.entity_id
_entity_poly.type
_entity_poly.pdbx_seq_one_letter_code
_entity_poly.pdbx_strand_id
1 'polypeptide(L)'
;MLVLKHKLFWSVLVASLISIMAFIAPKQVKAAEQQPTYTIGTDVTFAPFEFANSKNKYVGIDIDLMKAIAKKENFKVVIKPVGFNAAVQAVEADQMDAVIAGMSITSERKKVLAMSDPYYKSGVVMAVKKGSSIKSLNDLKGKRIAVKTGTSSADYANSIKKQYGFSVVTFDDSNNVYQDVTTGNSVACFEDQPVMQYGIATGLALKIVTKPARSGNYGIAVAKKSKASLLPKINAGIKALKADGTYDKIIAKYLGNGTIASQKKKNAATQDSDHSFMGLLKSNWGTLMSGLGETLVLTVVAIITATIIGILIGLLGVVPNKFAQGAATTFIYIFRGLPLLVLALFIYTGIPSLTGTKIPAFVAGIITLTLNEGAYTAAFVKGGIGAVNVGQMEAARSLGLPWHKAMRRVILPQGIKIMIPSFINQFIITLKDTSILSVIGLLELTQTGKIIIARNMEGFKIWTMVALIYLIIITVLTWLSNWVQKKINA
;
A
#
# COMPACT_ATOMS: atom_id res chain seq x y z
N MET A 1 7.19 -25.12 -45.42
CA MET A 1 7.08 -25.81 -44.13
C MET A 1 7.42 -24.94 -42.92
N LEU A 2 8.28 -23.90 -43.02
CA LEU A 2 8.62 -22.96 -41.92
C LEU A 2 7.47 -21.95 -41.58
N VAL A 3 6.72 -21.49 -42.58
CA VAL A 3 5.64 -20.49 -42.38
C VAL A 3 4.45 -21.08 -41.60
N LEU A 4 4.19 -22.38 -41.72
CA LEU A 4 3.11 -23.04 -40.96
C LEU A 4 3.46 -23.20 -39.47
N LYS A 5 4.72 -23.38 -39.11
CA LYS A 5 5.16 -23.49 -37.70
C LYS A 5 5.16 -22.18 -36.97
N HIS A 6 5.35 -21.02 -37.66
CA HIS A 6 5.20 -19.69 -37.07
C HIS A 6 3.75 -19.34 -36.76
N LYS A 7 2.83 -19.70 -37.66
CA LYS A 7 1.39 -19.47 -37.39
C LYS A 7 0.88 -20.32 -36.21
N LEU A 8 1.38 -21.55 -36.05
CA LEU A 8 1.02 -22.43 -34.95
C LEU A 8 1.55 -21.91 -33.59
N PHE A 9 2.75 -21.36 -33.56
CA PHE A 9 3.34 -20.79 -32.33
C PHE A 9 2.59 -19.53 -31.85
N TRP A 10 2.24 -18.65 -32.77
CA TRP A 10 1.46 -17.46 -32.46
C TRP A 10 0.02 -17.79 -32.05
N SER A 11 -0.59 -18.78 -32.68
CA SER A 11 -1.93 -19.23 -32.30
C SER A 11 -1.94 -19.89 -30.91
N VAL A 12 -0.89 -20.61 -30.51
CA VAL A 12 -0.76 -21.18 -29.16
C VAL A 12 -0.51 -20.09 -28.11
N LEU A 13 0.28 -19.05 -28.42
CA LEU A 13 0.55 -17.94 -27.52
C LEU A 13 -0.71 -17.08 -27.31
N VAL A 14 -1.44 -16.80 -28.38
CA VAL A 14 -2.71 -16.08 -28.33
C VAL A 14 -3.79 -16.93 -27.65
N ALA A 15 -3.85 -18.22 -27.90
CA ALA A 15 -4.76 -19.14 -27.24
C ALA A 15 -4.48 -19.28 -25.74
N SER A 16 -3.20 -19.27 -25.32
CA SER A 16 -2.82 -19.26 -23.90
C SER A 16 -3.23 -17.97 -23.19
N LEU A 17 -3.05 -16.81 -23.84
CA LEU A 17 -3.49 -15.52 -23.34
C LEU A 17 -5.02 -15.44 -23.27
N ILE A 18 -5.73 -15.96 -24.27
CA ILE A 18 -7.20 -16.03 -24.29
C ILE A 18 -7.70 -17.03 -23.24
N SER A 19 -7.02 -18.16 -23.04
CA SER A 19 -7.37 -19.12 -22.00
C SER A 19 -7.18 -18.57 -20.59
N ILE A 20 -6.17 -17.76 -20.34
CA ILE A 20 -5.96 -17.04 -19.07
C ILE A 20 -7.06 -15.98 -18.89
N MET A 21 -7.47 -15.29 -19.94
CA MET A 21 -8.63 -14.38 -19.90
C MET A 21 -9.97 -15.09 -19.72
N ALA A 22 -10.16 -16.28 -20.30
CA ALA A 22 -11.39 -17.06 -20.17
C ALA A 22 -11.60 -17.63 -18.75
N PHE A 23 -10.53 -17.88 -18.00
CA PHE A 23 -10.61 -18.27 -16.59
C PHE A 23 -11.03 -17.12 -15.66
N ILE A 24 -10.98 -15.87 -16.13
CA ILE A 24 -11.33 -14.64 -15.38
C ILE A 24 -12.79 -14.22 -15.69
N ALA A 25 -13.44 -14.84 -16.66
CA ALA A 25 -14.83 -14.52 -16.98
C ALA A 25 -15.77 -14.91 -15.80
N PRO A 26 -16.49 -13.95 -15.20
CA PRO A 26 -17.39 -14.26 -14.10
C PRO A 26 -18.54 -15.14 -14.63
N LYS A 27 -18.69 -16.34 -14.09
CA LYS A 27 -19.91 -17.13 -14.29
C LYS A 27 -21.10 -16.30 -13.81
N GLN A 28 -22.03 -16.01 -14.71
CA GLN A 28 -23.32 -15.45 -14.33
C GLN A 28 -24.11 -16.51 -13.52
N VAL A 29 -23.98 -16.41 -12.20
CA VAL A 29 -24.88 -17.08 -11.27
C VAL A 29 -26.11 -16.20 -11.13
N LYS A 30 -27.31 -16.71 -11.42
CA LYS A 30 -28.58 -16.05 -11.12
C LYS A 30 -28.57 -15.63 -9.64
N ALA A 31 -28.53 -14.35 -9.39
CA ALA A 31 -28.52 -13.79 -8.03
C ALA A 31 -29.91 -13.98 -7.42
N ALA A 32 -29.96 -14.75 -6.34
CA ALA A 32 -30.90 -14.43 -5.27
C ALA A 32 -30.59 -12.98 -4.84
N GLU A 33 -31.55 -12.21 -4.40
CA GLU A 33 -31.45 -10.81 -3.99
C GLU A 33 -30.42 -10.64 -2.85
N GLN A 34 -29.14 -10.71 -3.20
CA GLN A 34 -28.05 -10.52 -2.25
C GLN A 34 -27.90 -9.02 -1.99
N GLN A 35 -27.95 -8.64 -0.70
CA GLN A 35 -27.64 -7.28 -0.26
C GLN A 35 -26.36 -6.81 -0.95
N PRO A 36 -26.38 -5.64 -1.60
CA PRO A 36 -25.18 -5.10 -2.26
C PRO A 36 -24.05 -4.97 -1.25
N THR A 37 -22.84 -5.36 -1.65
CA THR A 37 -21.64 -5.24 -0.82
C THR A 37 -20.75 -4.15 -1.39
N TYR A 38 -20.37 -3.19 -0.55
CA TYR A 38 -19.49 -2.06 -0.93
C TYR A 38 -18.15 -2.16 -0.23
N THR A 39 -17.09 -1.85 -0.98
CA THR A 39 -15.71 -1.77 -0.47
C THR A 39 -15.42 -0.35 -0.04
N ILE A 40 -15.09 -0.17 1.25
CA ILE A 40 -14.90 1.12 1.88
C ILE A 40 -13.41 1.27 2.24
N GLY A 41 -12.73 2.25 1.64
CA GLY A 41 -11.37 2.62 2.01
C GLY A 41 -11.36 3.41 3.32
N THR A 42 -10.35 3.19 4.14
CA THR A 42 -10.14 3.96 5.38
C THR A 42 -8.65 4.06 5.72
N ASP A 43 -8.32 5.02 6.58
CA ASP A 43 -7.03 5.05 7.26
C ASP A 43 -7.11 4.18 8.55
N VAL A 44 -6.01 3.95 9.20
CA VAL A 44 -5.94 3.24 10.49
C VAL A 44 -4.98 3.92 11.47
N THR A 45 -4.58 5.13 11.14
CA THR A 45 -3.64 5.93 11.94
C THR A 45 -4.29 7.21 12.50
N PHE A 46 -5.63 7.29 12.49
CA PHE A 46 -6.40 8.52 12.77
C PHE A 46 -7.39 8.34 13.92
N ALA A 47 -6.92 7.78 15.06
CA ALA A 47 -7.74 7.63 16.24
C ALA A 47 -8.25 9.00 16.78
N PRO A 48 -9.52 9.09 17.21
CA PRO A 48 -10.49 8.03 17.47
C PRO A 48 -11.43 7.70 16.31
N PHE A 49 -11.21 8.21 15.10
CA PHE A 49 -12.09 8.00 13.96
C PHE A 49 -11.91 6.60 13.36
N GLU A 50 -10.66 6.22 13.03
CA GLU A 50 -10.33 4.89 12.53
C GLU A 50 -8.95 4.44 13.02
N PHE A 51 -8.91 3.29 13.66
CA PHE A 51 -7.68 2.69 14.19
C PHE A 51 -7.85 1.19 14.46
N ALA A 52 -6.74 0.47 14.61
CA ALA A 52 -6.75 -0.93 15.03
C ALA A 52 -6.69 -1.01 16.57
N ASN A 53 -7.59 -1.79 17.19
CA ASN A 53 -7.54 -2.06 18.63
C ASN A 53 -6.50 -3.14 18.98
N SER A 54 -6.31 -3.45 20.28
CA SER A 54 -5.37 -4.47 20.77
C SER A 54 -5.62 -5.89 20.22
N LYS A 55 -6.82 -6.17 19.73
CA LYS A 55 -7.20 -7.42 19.06
C LYS A 55 -7.06 -7.33 17.54
N ASN A 56 -6.36 -6.32 17.02
CA ASN A 56 -6.19 -6.04 15.59
C ASN A 56 -7.48 -5.90 14.78
N LYS A 57 -8.59 -5.53 15.46
CA LYS A 57 -9.85 -5.20 14.79
C LYS A 57 -9.90 -3.70 14.52
N TYR A 58 -10.34 -3.32 13.32
CA TYR A 58 -10.57 -1.93 12.96
C TYR A 58 -11.82 -1.41 13.67
N VAL A 59 -11.63 -0.35 14.41
CA VAL A 59 -12.64 0.31 15.25
C VAL A 59 -12.48 1.83 15.13
N GLY A 60 -13.43 2.57 15.68
CA GLY A 60 -13.43 4.03 15.67
C GLY A 60 -14.78 4.57 15.25
N ILE A 61 -14.91 5.90 15.36
CA ILE A 61 -16.15 6.61 15.01
C ILE A 61 -16.56 6.30 13.57
N ASP A 62 -15.65 6.41 12.63
CA ASP A 62 -15.88 6.22 11.21
C ASP A 62 -16.27 4.78 10.87
N ILE A 63 -15.56 3.84 11.49
CA ILE A 63 -15.82 2.41 11.28
C ILE A 63 -17.20 2.01 11.82
N ASP A 64 -17.54 2.46 13.05
CA ASP A 64 -18.81 2.13 13.66
C ASP A 64 -19.96 2.87 12.96
N LEU A 65 -19.75 4.13 12.55
CA LEU A 65 -20.72 4.91 11.79
C LEU A 65 -21.04 4.24 10.44
N MET A 66 -20.00 3.86 9.67
CA MET A 66 -20.20 3.22 8.37
C MET A 66 -20.93 1.87 8.48
N LYS A 67 -20.59 1.06 9.49
CA LYS A 67 -21.31 -0.19 9.79
C LYS A 67 -22.76 0.05 10.19
N ALA A 68 -23.03 1.07 10.97
CA ALA A 68 -24.38 1.44 11.38
C ALA A 68 -25.23 1.95 10.21
N ILE A 69 -24.65 2.79 9.33
CA ILE A 69 -25.26 3.21 8.06
C ILE A 69 -25.62 2.00 7.21
N ALA A 70 -24.66 1.10 6.99
CA ALA A 70 -24.84 -0.09 6.18
C ALA A 70 -25.99 -0.97 6.69
N LYS A 71 -26.07 -1.17 8.01
CA LYS A 71 -27.17 -1.91 8.65
C LYS A 71 -28.52 -1.21 8.45
N LYS A 72 -28.57 0.13 8.60
CA LYS A 72 -29.81 0.92 8.48
C LYS A 72 -30.33 0.93 7.04
N GLU A 73 -29.43 1.01 6.07
CA GLU A 73 -29.72 1.14 4.63
C GLU A 73 -29.66 -0.20 3.86
N ASN A 74 -29.64 -1.32 4.59
CA ASN A 74 -29.69 -2.68 4.06
C ASN A 74 -28.64 -3.01 3.01
N PHE A 75 -27.36 -2.70 3.30
CA PHE A 75 -26.21 -3.12 2.48
C PHE A 75 -25.06 -3.66 3.34
N LYS A 76 -24.10 -4.35 2.73
CA LYS A 76 -22.89 -4.86 3.39
C LYS A 76 -21.70 -3.98 3.08
N VAL A 77 -20.73 -3.92 4.01
CA VAL A 77 -19.46 -3.20 3.82
C VAL A 77 -18.26 -4.09 4.10
N VAL A 78 -17.25 -3.95 3.27
CA VAL A 78 -15.91 -4.51 3.46
C VAL A 78 -14.96 -3.34 3.69
N ILE A 79 -14.45 -3.20 4.90
CA ILE A 79 -13.52 -2.13 5.26
C ILE A 79 -12.11 -2.52 4.81
N LYS A 80 -11.44 -1.63 4.06
CA LYS A 80 -10.06 -1.79 3.56
C LYS A 80 -9.16 -0.72 4.16
N PRO A 81 -8.25 -1.09 5.07
CA PRO A 81 -7.33 -0.15 5.74
C PRO A 81 -6.09 0.10 4.88
N VAL A 82 -6.18 0.99 3.93
CA VAL A 82 -5.13 1.22 2.93
C VAL A 82 -4.33 2.50 3.18
N GLY A 83 -4.71 3.30 4.20
CA GLY A 83 -4.16 4.63 4.45
C GLY A 83 -4.93 5.73 3.69
N PHE A 84 -4.87 6.98 4.21
CA PHE A 84 -5.69 8.09 3.75
C PHE A 84 -5.55 8.36 2.24
N ASN A 85 -4.33 8.63 1.76
CA ASN A 85 -4.08 8.99 0.36
C ASN A 85 -4.43 7.86 -0.60
N ALA A 86 -4.05 6.62 -0.25
CA ALA A 86 -4.38 5.44 -1.05
C ALA A 86 -5.90 5.21 -1.13
N ALA A 87 -6.65 5.41 -0.02
CA ALA A 87 -8.09 5.29 -0.01
C ALA A 87 -8.76 6.32 -0.92
N VAL A 88 -8.33 7.60 -0.86
CA VAL A 88 -8.85 8.67 -1.71
C VAL A 88 -8.58 8.36 -3.19
N GLN A 89 -7.34 8.04 -3.55
CA GLN A 89 -6.97 7.70 -4.93
C GLN A 89 -7.72 6.45 -5.44
N ALA A 90 -7.91 5.44 -4.57
CA ALA A 90 -8.65 4.24 -4.95
C ALA A 90 -10.13 4.53 -5.25
N VAL A 91 -10.77 5.47 -4.54
CA VAL A 91 -12.14 5.89 -4.82
C VAL A 91 -12.21 6.76 -6.07
N GLU A 92 -11.25 7.68 -6.29
CA GLU A 92 -11.14 8.46 -7.52
C GLU A 92 -10.96 7.56 -8.75
N ALA A 93 -10.19 6.49 -8.61
CA ALA A 93 -9.94 5.49 -9.66
C ALA A 93 -11.02 4.40 -9.73
N ASP A 94 -12.13 4.52 -8.99
CA ASP A 94 -13.22 3.54 -8.90
C ASP A 94 -12.79 2.12 -8.44
N GLN A 95 -11.64 2.02 -7.74
CA GLN A 95 -11.17 0.77 -7.16
C GLN A 95 -11.91 0.43 -5.86
N MET A 96 -12.35 1.45 -5.13
CA MET A 96 -13.20 1.35 -3.94
C MET A 96 -14.49 2.14 -4.14
N ASP A 97 -15.54 1.75 -3.44
CA ASP A 97 -16.85 2.35 -3.62
C ASP A 97 -17.01 3.64 -2.83
N ALA A 98 -16.39 3.73 -1.65
CA ALA A 98 -16.37 4.93 -0.82
C ALA A 98 -15.11 4.99 0.05
N VAL A 99 -14.84 6.18 0.61
CA VAL A 99 -13.83 6.40 1.66
C VAL A 99 -14.46 7.14 2.83
N ILE A 100 -14.16 6.63 4.04
CA ILE A 100 -14.45 7.27 5.32
C ILE A 100 -13.16 7.26 6.14
N ALA A 101 -12.61 8.44 6.44
CA ALA A 101 -11.28 8.59 7.04
C ALA A 101 -11.06 9.98 7.64
N GLY A 102 -11.98 10.45 8.50
CA GLY A 102 -11.93 11.81 9.05
C GLY A 102 -11.79 12.89 7.96
N MET A 103 -12.34 12.64 6.78
CA MET A 103 -12.04 13.41 5.59
C MET A 103 -12.80 14.72 5.53
N SER A 104 -12.11 15.86 5.57
CA SER A 104 -12.72 17.18 5.43
C SER A 104 -13.36 17.36 4.05
N ILE A 105 -14.58 17.92 4.04
CA ILE A 105 -15.29 18.32 2.82
C ILE A 105 -14.66 19.61 2.30
N THR A 106 -14.00 19.56 1.13
CA THR A 106 -13.39 20.72 0.48
C THR A 106 -13.93 20.92 -0.94
N SER A 107 -13.76 22.12 -1.48
CA SER A 107 -14.16 22.45 -2.86
C SER A 107 -13.38 21.63 -3.88
N GLU A 108 -12.10 21.40 -3.62
CA GLU A 108 -11.21 20.61 -4.46
C GLU A 108 -11.68 19.16 -4.54
N ARG A 109 -11.98 18.55 -3.37
CA ARG A 109 -12.47 17.16 -3.32
C ARG A 109 -13.83 17.00 -3.99
N LYS A 110 -14.72 17.99 -3.86
CA LYS A 110 -16.03 18.00 -4.55
C LYS A 110 -15.92 18.04 -6.08
N LYS A 111 -14.78 18.46 -6.65
CA LYS A 111 -14.57 18.43 -8.11
C LYS A 111 -14.45 16.99 -8.62
N VAL A 112 -13.79 16.11 -7.87
CA VAL A 112 -13.43 14.74 -8.27
C VAL A 112 -14.25 13.66 -7.58
N LEU A 113 -14.75 13.91 -6.36
CA LEU A 113 -15.54 12.98 -5.54
C LEU A 113 -16.94 13.55 -5.27
N ALA A 114 -17.91 12.68 -5.03
CA ALA A 114 -19.20 13.05 -4.48
C ALA A 114 -19.16 12.90 -2.94
N MET A 115 -19.39 14.00 -2.22
CA MET A 115 -19.27 14.07 -0.76
C MET A 115 -20.62 13.96 -0.10
N SER A 116 -20.70 13.21 1.01
CA SER A 116 -21.90 13.10 1.84
C SER A 116 -22.23 14.41 2.57
N ASP A 117 -23.39 14.42 3.20
CA ASP A 117 -23.70 15.37 4.25
C ASP A 117 -22.66 15.28 5.38
N PRO A 118 -22.40 16.40 6.10
CA PRO A 118 -21.42 16.41 7.15
C PRO A 118 -21.85 15.54 8.34
N TYR A 119 -20.91 14.68 8.79
CA TYR A 119 -21.17 13.89 9.99
C TYR A 119 -20.42 14.39 11.23
N TYR A 120 -19.29 15.09 11.09
CA TYR A 120 -18.52 15.61 12.22
C TYR A 120 -17.91 16.98 11.88
N LYS A 121 -17.75 17.86 12.88
CA LYS A 121 -17.08 19.17 12.73
C LYS A 121 -15.73 19.14 13.42
N SER A 122 -14.68 19.53 12.72
CA SER A 122 -13.30 19.59 13.23
C SER A 122 -12.67 20.95 12.92
N GLY A 123 -11.45 21.15 13.43
CA GLY A 123 -10.60 22.29 13.13
C GLY A 123 -9.14 21.90 13.34
N VAL A 124 -8.22 22.60 12.69
CA VAL A 124 -6.78 22.33 12.76
C VAL A 124 -6.16 23.02 13.96
N VAL A 125 -5.38 22.28 14.76
CA VAL A 125 -4.59 22.80 15.89
C VAL A 125 -3.11 22.57 15.65
N MET A 126 -2.30 23.42 16.25
CA MET A 126 -0.85 23.22 16.36
C MET A 126 -0.53 22.50 17.66
N ALA A 127 0.24 21.42 17.56
CA ALA A 127 0.76 20.71 18.71
C ALA A 127 2.30 20.67 18.68
N VAL A 128 2.88 20.73 19.88
CA VAL A 128 4.32 20.74 20.11
C VAL A 128 4.69 19.70 21.16
N LYS A 129 5.96 19.28 21.23
CA LYS A 129 6.45 18.38 22.29
C LYS A 129 6.16 18.95 23.67
N LYS A 130 5.75 18.13 24.63
CA LYS A 130 5.66 18.54 26.05
C LYS A 130 7.01 19.12 26.50
N GLY A 131 6.98 20.26 27.20
CA GLY A 131 8.21 20.97 27.59
C GLY A 131 8.76 21.92 26.53
N SER A 132 8.23 21.95 25.30
CA SER A 132 8.66 22.90 24.26
C SER A 132 8.40 24.33 24.68
N SER A 133 9.33 25.26 24.32
CA SER A 133 9.21 26.71 24.48
C SER A 133 8.26 27.36 23.46
N ILE A 134 7.89 26.66 22.38
CA ILE A 134 6.97 27.15 21.35
C ILE A 134 5.56 27.30 21.97
N LYS A 135 4.98 28.50 21.87
CA LYS A 135 3.67 28.82 22.43
C LYS A 135 2.68 29.35 21.39
N SER A 136 3.17 29.81 20.25
CA SER A 136 2.37 30.47 19.22
C SER A 136 2.92 30.23 17.82
N LEU A 137 2.16 30.63 16.79
CA LEU A 137 2.61 30.57 15.39
C LEU A 137 3.83 31.50 15.12
N ASN A 138 3.96 32.59 15.89
CA ASN A 138 5.07 33.52 15.74
C ASN A 138 6.44 32.91 16.09
N ASP A 139 6.43 31.86 16.92
CA ASP A 139 7.65 31.18 17.37
C ASP A 139 8.20 30.20 16.31
N LEU A 140 7.51 30.07 15.16
CA LEU A 140 7.82 29.09 14.13
C LEU A 140 8.85 29.57 13.10
N LYS A 141 9.27 30.85 13.13
CA LYS A 141 10.21 31.43 12.16
C LYS A 141 11.50 30.62 12.07
N GLY A 142 11.86 30.19 10.86
CA GLY A 142 13.05 29.36 10.58
C GLY A 142 12.95 27.92 11.06
N LYS A 143 11.77 27.47 11.55
CA LYS A 143 11.57 26.12 12.09
C LYS A 143 10.96 25.18 11.05
N ARG A 144 11.04 23.88 11.35
CA ARG A 144 10.49 22.80 10.57
C ARG A 144 9.21 22.27 11.23
N ILE A 145 8.15 22.09 10.46
CA ILE A 145 6.83 21.68 10.91
C ILE A 145 6.40 20.41 10.16
N ALA A 146 5.94 19.41 10.90
CA ALA A 146 5.48 18.14 10.34
C ALA A 146 3.97 18.17 10.08
N VAL A 147 3.53 17.61 8.93
CA VAL A 147 2.12 17.44 8.56
C VAL A 147 1.91 16.15 7.79
N LYS A 148 0.68 15.64 7.79
CA LYS A 148 0.31 14.49 6.96
C LYS A 148 -0.07 14.92 5.56
N THR A 149 0.49 14.25 4.55
CA THR A 149 0.26 14.52 3.13
C THR A 149 -1.22 14.44 2.77
N GLY A 150 -1.67 15.39 1.93
CA GLY A 150 -3.04 15.37 1.37
C GLY A 150 -4.14 15.73 2.36
N THR A 151 -3.83 16.21 3.57
CA THR A 151 -4.80 16.60 4.60
C THR A 151 -5.07 18.10 4.62
N SER A 152 -6.21 18.49 5.22
CA SER A 152 -6.53 19.90 5.47
C SER A 152 -5.51 20.57 6.39
N SER A 153 -4.87 19.82 7.27
CA SER A 153 -3.80 20.30 8.15
C SER A 153 -2.55 20.66 7.36
N ALA A 154 -2.20 19.87 6.33
CA ALA A 154 -1.11 20.18 5.40
C ALA A 154 -1.43 21.42 4.57
N ASP A 155 -2.65 21.54 4.06
CA ASP A 155 -3.09 22.71 3.29
C ASP A 155 -3.06 23.98 4.15
N TYR A 156 -3.50 23.88 5.42
CA TYR A 156 -3.43 25.00 6.37
C TYR A 156 -1.97 25.41 6.61
N ALA A 157 -1.09 24.47 6.93
CA ALA A 157 0.34 24.75 7.13
C ALA A 157 0.96 25.44 5.92
N ASN A 158 0.68 24.93 4.70
CA ASN A 158 1.18 25.49 3.46
C ASN A 158 0.64 26.91 3.20
N SER A 159 -0.61 27.21 3.57
CA SER A 159 -1.21 28.52 3.39
C SER A 159 -0.58 29.60 4.26
N ILE A 160 -0.08 29.26 5.44
CA ILE A 160 0.48 30.22 6.43
C ILE A 160 2.01 30.20 6.50
N LYS A 161 2.70 29.23 5.89
CA LYS A 161 4.17 29.08 6.03
C LYS A 161 4.98 30.30 5.63
N LYS A 162 4.56 31.05 4.60
CA LYS A 162 5.24 32.28 4.18
C LYS A 162 5.06 33.39 5.22
N GLN A 163 3.85 33.53 5.79
CA GLN A 163 3.53 34.55 6.78
C GLN A 163 4.35 34.36 8.07
N TYR A 164 4.53 33.12 8.53
CA TYR A 164 5.24 32.80 9.78
C TYR A 164 6.67 32.33 9.57
N GLY A 165 7.14 32.21 8.33
CA GLY A 165 8.54 31.94 7.98
C GLY A 165 9.05 30.54 8.35
N PHE A 166 8.20 29.50 8.28
CA PHE A 166 8.60 28.13 8.59
C PHE A 166 8.63 27.23 7.34
N SER A 167 9.29 26.07 7.44
CA SER A 167 9.31 25.03 6.43
C SER A 167 8.36 23.88 6.80
N VAL A 168 7.79 23.23 5.81
CA VAL A 168 6.86 22.09 5.98
C VAL A 168 7.52 20.81 5.49
N VAL A 169 7.46 19.76 6.30
CA VAL A 169 7.77 18.39 5.92
C VAL A 169 6.52 17.53 6.00
N THR A 170 6.37 16.63 5.05
CA THR A 170 5.16 15.80 4.90
C THR A 170 5.47 14.33 5.16
N PHE A 171 4.51 13.63 5.76
CA PHE A 171 4.54 12.20 6.04
C PHE A 171 3.23 11.55 5.55
N ASP A 172 3.25 10.26 5.25
CA ASP A 172 2.07 9.54 4.75
C ASP A 172 1.07 9.16 5.86
N ASP A 173 1.53 9.10 7.10
CA ASP A 173 0.69 8.74 8.25
C ASP A 173 0.92 9.65 9.46
N SER A 174 -0.10 9.74 10.33
CA SER A 174 -0.07 10.63 11.51
C SER A 174 0.97 10.20 12.55
N ASN A 175 1.31 8.91 12.64
CA ASN A 175 2.30 8.44 13.63
C ASN A 175 3.69 8.96 13.31
N ASN A 176 4.09 8.96 12.04
CA ASN A 176 5.36 9.53 11.62
C ASN A 176 5.41 11.03 11.86
N VAL A 177 4.29 11.76 11.68
CA VAL A 177 4.17 13.17 12.06
C VAL A 177 4.43 13.37 13.54
N TYR A 178 3.79 12.58 14.40
CA TYR A 178 3.95 12.71 15.86
C TYR A 178 5.34 12.29 16.32
N GLN A 179 5.91 11.25 15.73
CA GLN A 179 7.24 10.78 16.03
C GLN A 179 8.30 11.83 15.66
N ASP A 180 8.18 12.47 14.51
CA ASP A 180 9.08 13.52 14.04
C ASP A 180 9.13 14.71 15.02
N VAL A 181 7.98 15.07 15.63
CA VAL A 181 7.90 16.12 16.64
C VAL A 181 8.40 15.64 18.01
N THR A 182 8.07 14.44 18.44
CA THR A 182 8.49 13.93 19.75
C THR A 182 9.97 13.64 19.81
N THR A 183 10.61 13.27 18.70
CA THR A 183 12.08 13.11 18.58
C THR A 183 12.79 14.45 18.42
N GLY A 184 12.07 15.53 18.06
CA GLY A 184 12.65 16.89 17.94
C GLY A 184 13.15 17.24 16.55
N ASN A 185 12.91 16.40 15.53
CA ASN A 185 13.25 16.71 14.15
C ASN A 185 12.40 17.86 13.59
N SER A 186 11.11 17.92 13.92
CA SER A 186 10.25 19.09 13.76
C SER A 186 9.87 19.66 15.11
N VAL A 187 9.64 20.99 15.19
CA VAL A 187 9.29 21.64 16.47
C VAL A 187 7.80 21.56 16.78
N ALA A 188 6.96 21.38 15.77
CA ALA A 188 5.51 21.29 15.88
C ALA A 188 4.91 20.45 14.75
N CYS A 189 3.65 20.09 14.92
CA CYS A 189 2.80 19.57 13.84
C CYS A 189 1.47 20.30 13.83
N PHE A 190 0.81 20.27 12.67
CA PHE A 190 -0.61 20.60 12.55
C PHE A 190 -1.42 19.31 12.37
N GLU A 191 -2.52 19.21 13.13
CA GLU A 191 -3.39 18.06 13.13
C GLU A 191 -4.84 18.48 13.48
N ASP A 192 -5.80 17.63 13.22
CA ASP A 192 -7.18 17.85 13.56
C ASP A 192 -7.38 17.76 15.07
N GLN A 193 -8.10 18.72 15.64
CA GLN A 193 -8.26 18.89 17.08
C GLN A 193 -8.72 17.61 17.82
N PRO A 194 -9.77 16.89 17.40
CA PRO A 194 -10.25 15.72 18.14
C PRO A 194 -9.22 14.59 18.14
N VAL A 195 -8.46 14.45 17.06
CA VAL A 195 -7.40 13.44 16.91
C VAL A 195 -6.23 13.76 17.83
N MET A 196 -5.77 15.02 17.82
CA MET A 196 -4.69 15.45 18.69
C MET A 196 -5.07 15.36 20.18
N GLN A 197 -6.29 15.78 20.53
CA GLN A 197 -6.81 15.66 21.91
C GLN A 197 -6.87 14.20 22.36
N TYR A 198 -7.34 13.30 21.51
CA TYR A 198 -7.38 11.87 21.80
C TYR A 198 -5.97 11.29 21.98
N GLY A 199 -5.04 11.59 21.08
CA GLY A 199 -3.66 11.17 21.18
C GLY A 199 -2.99 11.61 22.49
N ILE A 200 -3.17 12.88 22.88
CA ILE A 200 -2.65 13.42 24.16
C ILE A 200 -3.29 12.71 25.36
N ALA A 201 -4.59 12.48 25.34
CA ALA A 201 -5.30 11.79 26.41
C ALA A 201 -4.86 10.33 26.57
N THR A 202 -4.45 9.70 25.47
CA THR A 202 -3.96 8.31 25.45
C THR A 202 -2.44 8.18 25.65
N GLY A 203 -1.74 9.29 25.86
CA GLY A 203 -0.34 9.25 26.27
C GLY A 203 0.68 9.87 25.31
N LEU A 204 0.22 10.43 24.17
CA LEU A 204 1.11 11.10 23.25
C LEU A 204 1.81 12.29 23.94
N ALA A 205 3.13 12.35 23.88
CA ALA A 205 3.96 13.35 24.56
C ALA A 205 3.97 14.73 23.87
N LEU A 206 2.79 15.16 23.41
CA LEU A 206 2.54 16.47 22.79
C LEU A 206 1.62 17.33 23.65
N LYS A 207 1.53 18.62 23.33
CA LYS A 207 0.55 19.56 23.86
C LYS A 207 0.04 20.48 22.75
N ILE A 208 -1.25 20.81 22.77
CA ILE A 208 -1.85 21.80 21.88
C ILE A 208 -1.49 23.19 22.38
N VAL A 209 -1.13 24.10 21.47
CA VAL A 209 -0.71 25.48 21.79
C VAL A 209 -1.50 26.54 21.00
N THR A 210 -2.41 26.17 20.13
CA THR A 210 -3.29 27.10 19.41
C THR A 210 -4.76 26.77 19.62
N LYS A 211 -5.63 27.77 19.42
CA LYS A 211 -7.06 27.51 19.18
C LYS A 211 -7.25 26.83 17.82
N PRO A 212 -8.35 26.08 17.62
CA PRO A 212 -8.66 25.50 16.31
C PRO A 212 -8.80 26.58 15.26
N ALA A 213 -8.08 26.41 14.16
CA ALA A 213 -8.19 27.22 12.96
C ALA A 213 -8.84 26.40 11.83
N ARG A 214 -9.28 27.06 10.77
CA ARG A 214 -9.82 26.44 9.55
C ARG A 214 -10.83 25.34 9.88
N SER A 215 -11.89 25.69 10.62
CA SER A 215 -12.98 24.76 10.91
C SER A 215 -13.54 24.15 9.63
N GLY A 216 -13.65 22.82 9.59
CA GLY A 216 -14.16 22.03 8.48
C GLY A 216 -15.13 20.95 8.97
N ASN A 217 -15.86 20.39 8.03
CA ASN A 217 -16.76 19.28 8.29
C ASN A 217 -16.18 18.01 7.67
N TYR A 218 -16.26 16.88 8.37
CA TYR A 218 -15.96 15.58 7.81
C TYR A 218 -17.15 15.04 7.03
N GLY A 219 -16.87 14.38 5.92
CA GLY A 219 -17.84 13.69 5.08
C GLY A 219 -17.29 12.37 4.55
N ILE A 220 -18.21 11.52 4.14
CA ILE A 220 -17.91 10.28 3.43
C ILE A 220 -17.87 10.62 1.94
N ALA A 221 -16.84 10.15 1.22
CA ALA A 221 -16.77 10.38 -0.20
C ALA A 221 -17.01 9.09 -0.99
N VAL A 222 -17.70 9.22 -2.12
CA VAL A 222 -17.95 8.12 -3.06
C VAL A 222 -17.44 8.48 -4.44
N ALA A 223 -17.15 7.47 -5.26
CA ALA A 223 -16.80 7.66 -6.66
C ALA A 223 -17.92 8.39 -7.41
N LYS A 224 -17.61 9.54 -8.00
CA LYS A 224 -18.60 10.51 -8.49
C LYS A 224 -19.48 9.96 -9.64
N LYS A 225 -18.91 9.12 -10.48
CA LYS A 225 -19.60 8.59 -11.67
C LYS A 225 -20.27 7.24 -11.42
N SER A 226 -19.53 6.29 -10.84
CA SER A 226 -19.98 4.89 -10.75
C SER A 226 -20.84 4.59 -9.52
N LYS A 227 -20.70 5.35 -8.44
CA LYS A 227 -21.33 5.11 -7.14
C LYS A 227 -22.23 6.23 -6.65
N ALA A 228 -22.73 7.05 -7.55
CA ALA A 228 -23.65 8.13 -7.22
C ALA A 228 -24.90 7.64 -6.47
N SER A 229 -25.38 6.41 -6.74
CA SER A 229 -26.53 5.78 -6.05
C SER A 229 -26.25 5.38 -4.58
N LEU A 230 -24.98 5.26 -4.17
CA LEU A 230 -24.61 4.97 -2.79
C LEU A 230 -24.72 6.21 -1.89
N LEU A 231 -24.48 7.40 -2.44
CA LEU A 231 -24.46 8.64 -1.68
C LEU A 231 -25.82 8.98 -1.01
N PRO A 232 -26.98 8.86 -1.69
CA PRO A 232 -28.28 9.06 -1.04
C PRO A 232 -28.51 8.10 0.14
N LYS A 233 -28.09 6.83 0.03
CA LYS A 233 -28.16 5.86 1.13
C LYS A 233 -27.29 6.27 2.31
N ILE A 234 -26.05 6.72 2.04
CA ILE A 234 -25.16 7.23 3.08
C ILE A 234 -25.81 8.42 3.82
N ASN A 235 -26.34 9.41 3.07
CA ASN A 235 -26.98 10.59 3.67
C ASN A 235 -28.24 10.22 4.44
N ALA A 236 -29.09 9.33 3.92
CA ALA A 236 -30.27 8.83 4.63
C ALA A 236 -29.87 8.13 5.93
N GLY A 237 -28.85 7.28 5.88
CA GLY A 237 -28.31 6.60 7.04
C GLY A 237 -27.75 7.56 8.09
N ILE A 238 -26.96 8.57 7.71
CA ILE A 238 -26.46 9.60 8.63
C ILE A 238 -27.63 10.32 9.33
N LYS A 239 -28.64 10.74 8.56
CA LYS A 239 -29.83 11.41 9.08
C LYS A 239 -30.61 10.51 10.05
N ALA A 240 -30.81 9.25 9.69
CA ALA A 240 -31.55 8.28 10.52
C ALA A 240 -30.80 7.98 11.84
N LEU A 241 -29.47 7.80 11.79
CA LEU A 241 -28.64 7.54 12.98
C LEU A 241 -28.58 8.75 13.94
N LYS A 242 -28.64 9.97 13.41
CA LYS A 242 -28.75 11.18 14.21
C LYS A 242 -30.15 11.27 14.88
N ALA A 243 -31.22 10.93 14.16
CA ALA A 243 -32.58 10.98 14.65
C ALA A 243 -32.89 9.96 15.76
N ASP A 244 -32.31 8.74 15.67
CA ASP A 244 -32.55 7.68 16.67
C ASP A 244 -31.50 7.66 17.81
N GLY A 245 -30.59 8.63 17.86
CA GLY A 245 -29.57 8.77 18.90
C GLY A 245 -28.39 7.74 18.77
N THR A 246 -28.36 6.91 17.75
CA THR A 246 -27.26 5.97 17.53
C THR A 246 -25.95 6.70 17.23
N TYR A 247 -26.03 7.80 16.48
CA TYR A 247 -24.88 8.66 16.20
C TYR A 247 -24.23 9.17 17.51
N ASP A 248 -25.02 9.72 18.43
CA ASP A 248 -24.52 10.25 19.70
C ASP A 248 -23.90 9.17 20.57
N LYS A 249 -24.49 7.96 20.57
CA LYS A 249 -23.89 6.79 21.25
C LYS A 249 -22.52 6.41 20.67
N ILE A 250 -22.37 6.45 19.34
CA ILE A 250 -21.08 6.19 18.68
C ILE A 250 -20.07 7.28 19.09
N ILE A 251 -20.42 8.55 19.00
CA ILE A 251 -19.53 9.65 19.40
C ILE A 251 -19.14 9.53 20.87
N ALA A 252 -20.11 9.32 21.78
CA ALA A 252 -19.87 9.18 23.20
C ALA A 252 -18.99 7.97 23.56
N LYS A 253 -19.05 6.90 22.78
CA LYS A 253 -18.22 5.71 22.96
C LYS A 253 -16.72 6.04 22.85
N TYR A 254 -16.32 6.95 21.95
CA TYR A 254 -14.93 7.27 21.66
C TYR A 254 -14.47 8.61 22.24
N LEU A 255 -15.33 9.60 22.30
CA LEU A 255 -15.01 10.97 22.78
C LEU A 255 -15.58 11.31 24.16
N GLY A 256 -16.49 10.46 24.70
CA GLY A 256 -17.16 10.72 25.98
C GLY A 256 -18.19 11.85 25.91
N ASN A 257 -18.92 12.07 27.00
CA ASN A 257 -19.92 13.16 27.12
C ASN A 257 -19.24 14.52 27.38
N GLY A 258 -18.24 14.89 26.54
CA GLY A 258 -17.59 16.21 26.62
C GLY A 258 -16.23 16.26 27.30
N THR A 259 -15.72 15.15 27.87
CA THR A 259 -14.37 15.15 28.48
C THR A 259 -13.63 13.85 28.14
N ILE A 260 -12.65 13.96 27.27
CA ILE A 260 -11.75 12.86 26.84
C ILE A 260 -11.01 12.22 28.05
N ALA A 261 -10.88 12.96 29.15
CA ALA A 261 -10.21 12.52 30.38
C ALA A 261 -10.88 11.34 31.11
N SER A 262 -12.20 11.16 30.98
CA SER A 262 -12.92 10.04 31.61
C SER A 262 -12.74 8.70 30.90
N GLN A 263 -12.21 8.70 29.69
CA GLN A 263 -12.01 7.48 28.89
C GLN A 263 -10.68 6.76 29.16
N LYS A 264 -9.74 7.39 29.89
CA LYS A 264 -8.44 6.76 30.22
C LYS A 264 -8.59 5.37 30.86
N LYS A 265 -9.67 5.11 31.60
CA LYS A 265 -9.97 3.82 32.22
C LYS A 265 -10.65 2.80 31.29
N LYS A 266 -11.44 3.26 30.28
CA LYS A 266 -12.14 2.36 29.34
C LYS A 266 -11.27 1.97 28.15
N ASN A 267 -10.38 2.85 27.71
CA ASN A 267 -9.50 2.63 26.55
C ASN A 267 -8.24 1.83 26.88
N ALA A 268 -7.93 1.60 28.17
CA ALA A 268 -6.88 0.64 28.58
C ALA A 268 -7.12 -0.78 28.01
N ALA A 269 -8.36 -1.14 27.72
CA ALA A 269 -8.71 -2.40 27.05
C ALA A 269 -8.44 -2.41 25.52
N THR A 270 -8.13 -1.24 24.93
CA THR A 270 -7.86 -1.08 23.49
C THR A 270 -6.39 -0.86 23.18
N GLN A 271 -5.54 -0.63 24.18
CA GLN A 271 -4.09 -0.49 24.05
C GLN A 271 -3.37 -1.73 24.55
N ASP A 272 -2.18 -1.99 24.03
CA ASP A 272 -1.29 -3.01 24.54
C ASP A 272 -0.97 -2.69 26.02
N SER A 273 -1.23 -3.63 26.92
CA SER A 273 -1.06 -3.42 28.37
C SER A 273 0.41 -3.50 28.79
N ASP A 274 1.24 -4.18 28.02
CA ASP A 274 2.69 -4.35 28.24
C ASP A 274 3.48 -3.74 27.09
N HIS A 275 4.12 -2.61 27.36
CA HIS A 275 4.95 -1.86 26.41
C HIS A 275 6.41 -2.36 26.40
N SER A 276 6.75 -3.44 27.10
CA SER A 276 8.07 -4.07 26.95
C SER A 276 8.24 -4.66 25.55
N PHE A 277 9.48 -4.83 25.10
CA PHE A 277 9.75 -5.43 23.79
C PHE A 277 9.09 -6.80 23.65
N MET A 278 9.23 -7.65 24.68
CA MET A 278 8.67 -9.01 24.68
C MET A 278 7.15 -9.02 24.80
N GLY A 279 6.55 -8.10 25.57
CA GLY A 279 5.11 -7.93 25.68
C GLY A 279 4.49 -7.53 24.34
N LEU A 280 5.08 -6.56 23.65
CA LEU A 280 4.66 -6.13 22.32
C LEU A 280 4.84 -7.22 21.27
N LEU A 281 5.94 -7.96 21.32
CA LEU A 281 6.17 -9.10 20.41
C LEU A 281 5.10 -10.17 20.61
N LYS A 282 4.83 -10.56 21.86
CA LYS A 282 3.85 -11.59 22.20
C LYS A 282 2.42 -11.17 21.81
N SER A 283 2.03 -9.93 22.11
CA SER A 283 0.68 -9.41 21.81
C SER A 283 0.45 -9.22 20.30
N ASN A 284 1.50 -9.00 19.52
CA ASN A 284 1.40 -8.72 18.09
C ASN A 284 1.90 -9.86 17.20
N TRP A 285 2.36 -10.98 17.77
CA TRP A 285 2.97 -12.08 17.02
C TRP A 285 2.10 -12.58 15.87
N GLY A 286 0.83 -12.86 16.14
CA GLY A 286 -0.10 -13.35 15.11
C GLY A 286 -0.27 -12.35 13.94
N THR A 287 -0.31 -11.06 14.24
CA THR A 287 -0.45 -10.01 13.23
C THR A 287 0.82 -9.87 12.40
N LEU A 288 2.00 -9.88 13.03
CA LEU A 288 3.29 -9.84 12.34
C LEU A 288 3.47 -11.07 11.44
N MET A 289 3.10 -12.27 11.92
CA MET A 289 3.18 -13.49 11.12
C MET A 289 2.18 -13.52 9.98
N SER A 290 1.00 -12.93 10.14
CA SER A 290 0.04 -12.75 9.03
C SER A 290 0.59 -11.81 7.96
N GLY A 291 1.16 -10.66 8.36
CA GLY A 291 1.82 -9.74 7.42
C GLY A 291 3.02 -10.38 6.71
N LEU A 292 3.80 -11.19 7.45
CA LEU A 292 4.88 -11.98 6.84
C LEU A 292 4.33 -13.01 5.84
N GLY A 293 3.24 -13.69 6.16
CA GLY A 293 2.58 -14.63 5.25
C GLY A 293 2.20 -13.97 3.93
N GLU A 294 1.62 -12.76 3.98
CA GLU A 294 1.29 -11.97 2.79
C GLU A 294 2.54 -11.60 1.99
N THR A 295 3.61 -11.14 2.68
CA THR A 295 4.92 -10.86 2.05
C THR A 295 5.45 -12.08 1.30
N LEU A 296 5.41 -13.26 1.91
CA LEU A 296 5.92 -14.50 1.30
C LEU A 296 5.08 -14.96 0.12
N VAL A 297 3.76 -14.90 0.23
CA VAL A 297 2.83 -15.25 -0.88
C VAL A 297 3.06 -14.33 -2.08
N LEU A 298 3.10 -13.00 -1.85
CA LEU A 298 3.41 -12.02 -2.90
C LEU A 298 4.75 -12.33 -3.57
N THR A 299 5.79 -12.59 -2.76
CA THR A 299 7.14 -12.89 -3.26
C THR A 299 7.13 -14.14 -4.13
N VAL A 300 6.57 -15.24 -3.65
CA VAL A 300 6.57 -16.53 -4.39
C VAL A 300 5.80 -16.41 -5.70
N VAL A 301 4.60 -15.85 -5.67
CA VAL A 301 3.77 -15.70 -6.89
C VAL A 301 4.46 -14.75 -7.88
N ALA A 302 5.00 -13.63 -7.40
CA ALA A 302 5.70 -12.67 -8.25
C ALA A 302 6.96 -13.26 -8.89
N ILE A 303 7.77 -14.00 -8.14
CA ILE A 303 8.98 -14.65 -8.67
C ILE A 303 8.64 -15.70 -9.73
N ILE A 304 7.61 -16.51 -9.51
CA ILE A 304 7.21 -17.52 -10.51
C ILE A 304 6.78 -16.82 -11.80
N THR A 305 5.90 -15.84 -11.73
CA THR A 305 5.41 -15.12 -12.91
C THR A 305 6.48 -14.29 -13.58
N ALA A 306 7.33 -13.60 -12.80
CA ALA A 306 8.47 -12.82 -13.30
C ALA A 306 9.53 -13.71 -13.99
N THR A 307 9.80 -14.89 -13.42
CA THR A 307 10.76 -15.84 -14.02
C THR A 307 10.25 -16.34 -15.38
N ILE A 308 8.97 -16.70 -15.47
CA ILE A 308 8.38 -17.15 -16.73
C ILE A 308 8.45 -16.05 -17.79
N ILE A 309 7.97 -14.84 -17.48
CA ILE A 309 8.00 -13.70 -18.42
C ILE A 309 9.45 -13.30 -18.73
N GLY A 310 10.31 -13.24 -17.73
CA GLY A 310 11.70 -12.84 -17.88
C GLY A 310 12.51 -13.80 -18.76
N ILE A 311 12.30 -15.11 -18.59
CA ILE A 311 12.93 -16.11 -19.49
C ILE A 311 12.45 -15.93 -20.93
N LEU A 312 11.13 -15.79 -21.14
CA LEU A 312 10.56 -15.61 -22.48
C LEU A 312 11.11 -14.35 -23.16
N ILE A 313 11.09 -13.21 -22.47
CA ILE A 313 11.61 -11.93 -22.98
C ILE A 313 13.13 -11.97 -23.17
N GLY A 314 13.87 -12.57 -22.23
CA GLY A 314 15.32 -12.71 -22.31
C GLY A 314 15.76 -13.58 -23.49
N LEU A 315 15.08 -14.70 -23.71
CA LEU A 315 15.30 -15.56 -24.89
C LEU A 315 14.94 -14.82 -26.19
N LEU A 316 13.84 -14.05 -26.20
CA LEU A 316 13.48 -13.21 -27.34
C LEU A 316 14.60 -12.19 -27.67
N GLY A 317 15.30 -11.72 -26.66
CA GLY A 317 16.43 -10.78 -26.78
C GLY A 317 17.70 -11.34 -27.39
N VAL A 318 17.80 -12.68 -27.54
CA VAL A 318 19.01 -13.36 -28.13
C VAL A 318 18.72 -14.07 -29.46
N VAL A 319 17.47 -14.13 -29.90
CA VAL A 319 17.11 -14.69 -31.22
C VAL A 319 17.73 -13.82 -32.31
N PRO A 320 18.25 -14.39 -33.43
CA PRO A 320 18.84 -13.62 -34.54
C PRO A 320 17.77 -12.90 -35.37
N ASN A 321 17.01 -12.03 -34.73
CA ASN A 321 15.97 -11.16 -35.31
C ASN A 321 16.01 -9.80 -34.63
N LYS A 322 16.37 -8.75 -35.37
CA LYS A 322 16.50 -7.37 -34.84
C LYS A 322 15.22 -6.81 -34.20
N PHE A 323 14.07 -7.17 -34.78
CA PHE A 323 12.78 -6.71 -34.22
C PHE A 323 12.51 -7.36 -32.85
N ALA A 324 12.74 -8.67 -32.72
CA ALA A 324 12.59 -9.38 -31.45
C ALA A 324 13.55 -8.87 -30.38
N GLN A 325 14.82 -8.63 -30.76
CA GLN A 325 15.84 -8.03 -29.89
C GLN A 325 15.44 -6.62 -29.45
N GLY A 326 14.91 -5.80 -30.40
CA GLY A 326 14.42 -4.46 -30.11
C GLY A 326 13.27 -4.47 -29.11
N ALA A 327 12.26 -5.30 -29.33
CA ALA A 327 11.12 -5.45 -28.42
C ALA A 327 11.54 -5.88 -27.00
N ALA A 328 12.42 -6.89 -26.90
CA ALA A 328 12.96 -7.34 -25.61
C ALA A 328 13.77 -6.24 -24.91
N THR A 329 14.59 -5.52 -25.63
CA THR A 329 15.40 -4.43 -25.09
C THR A 329 14.51 -3.27 -24.61
N THR A 330 13.47 -2.92 -25.35
CA THR A 330 12.49 -1.89 -24.98
C THR A 330 11.74 -2.28 -23.70
N PHE A 331 11.28 -3.53 -23.61
CA PHE A 331 10.63 -4.04 -22.39
C PHE A 331 11.58 -3.92 -21.17
N ILE A 332 12.81 -4.41 -21.29
CA ILE A 332 13.81 -4.34 -20.23
C ILE A 332 14.08 -2.87 -19.84
N TYR A 333 14.24 -1.97 -20.80
CA TYR A 333 14.52 -0.57 -20.57
C TYR A 333 13.39 0.11 -19.80
N ILE A 334 12.15 -0.09 -20.23
CA ILE A 334 10.97 0.56 -19.60
C ILE A 334 10.79 0.07 -18.16
N PHE A 335 10.68 -1.24 -17.95
CA PHE A 335 10.28 -1.77 -16.63
C PHE A 335 11.41 -1.80 -15.61
N ARG A 336 12.69 -1.77 -16.02
CA ARG A 336 13.80 -1.50 -15.10
C ARG A 336 14.05 -0.02 -14.85
N GLY A 337 13.66 0.84 -15.78
CA GLY A 337 13.84 2.28 -15.66
C GLY A 337 12.77 2.96 -14.81
N LEU A 338 11.60 2.36 -14.67
CA LEU A 338 10.52 2.91 -13.84
C LEU A 338 10.74 2.58 -12.37
N PRO A 339 10.63 3.58 -11.44
CA PRO A 339 10.59 3.30 -10.01
C PRO A 339 9.41 2.38 -9.68
N LEU A 340 9.67 1.35 -8.86
CA LEU A 340 8.64 0.34 -8.50
C LEU A 340 7.38 0.98 -7.90
N LEU A 341 7.56 1.98 -7.03
CA LEU A 341 6.46 2.75 -6.44
C LEU A 341 5.55 3.39 -7.51
N VAL A 342 6.16 4.03 -8.51
CA VAL A 342 5.42 4.69 -9.60
C VAL A 342 4.68 3.66 -10.44
N LEU A 343 5.31 2.53 -10.73
CA LEU A 343 4.70 1.43 -11.48
C LEU A 343 3.50 0.84 -10.71
N ALA A 344 3.62 0.64 -9.40
CA ALA A 344 2.54 0.15 -8.55
C ALA A 344 1.32 1.07 -8.57
N LEU A 345 1.53 2.38 -8.40
CA LEU A 345 0.46 3.38 -8.44
C LEU A 345 -0.15 3.49 -9.85
N PHE A 346 0.66 3.43 -10.90
CA PHE A 346 0.17 3.47 -12.28
C PHE A 346 -0.75 2.27 -12.59
N ILE A 347 -0.37 1.06 -12.15
CA ILE A 347 -1.17 -0.15 -12.35
C ILE A 347 -2.43 -0.12 -11.50
N TYR A 348 -2.33 0.28 -10.22
CA TYR A 348 -3.44 0.21 -9.28
C TYR A 348 -4.46 1.33 -9.44
N THR A 349 -4.01 2.56 -9.79
CA THR A 349 -4.88 3.73 -9.91
C THR A 349 -4.91 4.32 -11.32
N GLY A 350 -3.78 4.38 -12.01
CA GLY A 350 -3.67 4.99 -13.34
C GLY A 350 -4.44 4.24 -14.41
N ILE A 351 -4.18 2.94 -14.58
CA ILE A 351 -4.88 2.10 -15.56
C ILE A 351 -6.40 2.08 -15.30
N PRO A 352 -6.88 1.81 -14.07
CA PRO A 352 -8.30 1.84 -13.76
C PRO A 352 -8.97 3.18 -14.04
N SER A 353 -8.31 4.30 -13.76
CA SER A 353 -8.84 5.63 -14.05
C SER A 353 -9.12 5.86 -15.55
N LEU A 354 -8.34 5.22 -16.42
CA LEU A 354 -8.50 5.31 -17.89
C LEU A 354 -9.50 4.28 -18.43
N THR A 355 -9.50 3.07 -17.87
CA THR A 355 -10.26 1.93 -18.44
C THR A 355 -11.59 1.69 -17.74
N GLY A 356 -11.80 2.23 -16.53
CA GLY A 356 -12.94 1.91 -15.67
C GLY A 356 -12.90 0.48 -15.09
N THR A 357 -11.80 -0.26 -15.29
CA THR A 357 -11.68 -1.66 -14.86
C THR A 357 -11.03 -1.75 -13.50
N LYS A 358 -11.70 -2.34 -12.50
CA LYS A 358 -11.14 -2.55 -11.16
C LYS A 358 -10.03 -3.60 -11.17
N ILE A 359 -8.88 -3.26 -10.62
CA ILE A 359 -7.76 -4.18 -10.41
C ILE A 359 -7.55 -4.34 -8.89
N PRO A 360 -7.84 -5.52 -8.31
CA PRO A 360 -7.60 -5.75 -6.87
C PRO A 360 -6.13 -5.47 -6.50
N ALA A 361 -5.88 -4.88 -5.32
CA ALA A 361 -4.54 -4.49 -4.88
C ALA A 361 -3.53 -5.65 -4.95
N PHE A 362 -3.94 -6.86 -4.56
CA PHE A 362 -3.10 -8.06 -4.65
C PHE A 362 -2.68 -8.36 -6.09
N VAL A 363 -3.63 -8.29 -7.03
CA VAL A 363 -3.35 -8.50 -8.47
C VAL A 363 -2.46 -7.39 -9.03
N ALA A 364 -2.74 -6.13 -8.67
CA ALA A 364 -1.91 -4.99 -9.06
C ALA A 364 -0.47 -5.14 -8.54
N GLY A 365 -0.31 -5.58 -7.30
CA GLY A 365 1.00 -5.87 -6.70
C GLY A 365 1.76 -6.96 -7.45
N ILE A 366 1.10 -8.08 -7.77
CA ILE A 366 1.69 -9.17 -8.56
C ILE A 366 2.09 -8.68 -9.95
N ILE A 367 1.23 -7.95 -10.66
CA ILE A 367 1.55 -7.42 -11.99
C ILE A 367 2.76 -6.47 -11.89
N THR A 368 2.78 -5.60 -10.90
CA THR A 368 3.89 -4.66 -10.65
C THR A 368 5.22 -5.39 -10.48
N LEU A 369 5.27 -6.34 -9.55
CA LEU A 369 6.48 -7.13 -9.31
C LEU A 369 6.83 -7.99 -10.53
N THR A 370 5.85 -8.60 -11.18
CA THR A 370 6.07 -9.43 -12.37
C THR A 370 6.72 -8.65 -13.50
N LEU A 371 6.27 -7.43 -13.78
CA LEU A 371 6.83 -6.59 -14.85
C LEU A 371 8.23 -6.10 -14.50
N ASN A 372 8.43 -5.62 -13.27
CA ASN A 372 9.70 -5.10 -12.81
C ASN A 372 10.75 -6.23 -12.70
N GLU A 373 10.47 -7.27 -11.91
CA GLU A 373 11.36 -8.39 -11.68
C GLU A 373 11.56 -9.25 -12.94
N GLY A 374 10.53 -9.36 -13.77
CA GLY A 374 10.61 -10.00 -15.08
C GLY A 374 11.57 -9.29 -16.02
N ALA A 375 11.64 -7.96 -15.97
CA ALA A 375 12.62 -7.20 -16.75
C ALA A 375 14.06 -7.40 -16.24
N TYR A 376 14.28 -7.50 -14.93
CA TYR A 376 15.57 -7.89 -14.36
C TYR A 376 15.96 -9.30 -14.78
N THR A 377 15.04 -10.26 -14.65
CA THR A 377 15.22 -11.64 -15.05
C THR A 377 15.55 -11.75 -16.54
N ALA A 378 14.84 -11.00 -17.40
CA ALA A 378 15.11 -10.96 -18.84
C ALA A 378 16.53 -10.44 -19.16
N ALA A 379 16.97 -9.42 -18.41
CA ALA A 379 18.33 -8.91 -18.54
C ALA A 379 19.39 -9.95 -18.11
N PHE A 380 19.12 -10.70 -17.03
CA PHE A 380 20.02 -11.77 -16.58
C PHE A 380 20.10 -12.91 -17.61
N VAL A 381 18.96 -13.31 -18.20
CA VAL A 381 18.93 -14.33 -19.25
C VAL A 381 19.73 -13.86 -20.49
N LYS A 382 19.46 -12.63 -20.95
CA LYS A 382 20.21 -12.05 -22.10
C LYS A 382 21.68 -11.91 -21.78
N GLY A 383 22.04 -11.42 -20.58
CA GLY A 383 23.44 -11.25 -20.16
C GLY A 383 24.16 -12.57 -19.94
N GLY A 384 23.52 -13.57 -19.32
CA GLY A 384 24.12 -14.89 -19.08
C GLY A 384 24.36 -15.68 -20.37
N ILE A 385 23.46 -15.58 -21.35
CA ILE A 385 23.67 -16.17 -22.68
C ILE A 385 24.76 -15.42 -23.42
N GLY A 386 24.78 -14.07 -23.35
CA GLY A 386 25.82 -13.25 -24.00
C GLY A 386 27.23 -13.39 -23.38
N ALA A 387 27.32 -13.84 -22.13
CA ALA A 387 28.59 -14.09 -21.45
C ALA A 387 29.26 -15.41 -21.84
N VAL A 388 28.56 -16.31 -22.53
CA VAL A 388 29.17 -17.53 -23.08
C VAL A 388 30.10 -17.15 -24.24
N ASN A 389 31.31 -17.70 -24.25
CA ASN A 389 32.30 -17.39 -25.28
C ASN A 389 31.72 -17.63 -26.69
N VAL A 390 31.83 -16.63 -27.56
CA VAL A 390 31.29 -16.65 -28.94
C VAL A 390 31.82 -17.86 -29.74
N GLY A 391 33.06 -18.25 -29.52
CA GLY A 391 33.67 -19.44 -30.16
C GLY A 391 32.93 -20.75 -29.91
N GLN A 392 32.14 -20.85 -28.80
CA GLN A 392 31.29 -22.02 -28.53
C GLN A 392 30.13 -22.13 -29.54
N MET A 393 29.56 -21.00 -29.92
CA MET A 393 28.50 -20.94 -30.93
C MET A 393 29.09 -21.21 -32.31
N GLU A 394 30.24 -20.62 -32.64
CA GLU A 394 30.95 -20.79 -33.91
C GLU A 394 31.38 -22.25 -34.11
N ALA A 395 32.01 -22.87 -33.11
CA ALA A 395 32.41 -24.28 -33.17
C ALA A 395 31.19 -25.21 -33.37
N ALA A 396 30.11 -24.98 -32.62
CA ALA A 396 28.89 -25.76 -32.76
C ALA A 396 28.27 -25.62 -34.19
N ARG A 397 28.32 -24.41 -34.74
CA ARG A 397 27.86 -24.12 -36.11
C ARG A 397 28.75 -24.75 -37.17
N SER A 398 30.06 -24.76 -36.99
CA SER A 398 31.04 -25.39 -37.89
C SER A 398 30.88 -26.92 -37.92
N LEU A 399 30.42 -27.53 -36.84
CA LEU A 399 30.02 -28.93 -36.77
C LEU A 399 28.64 -29.23 -37.40
N GLY A 400 28.03 -28.25 -38.09
CA GLY A 400 26.77 -28.44 -38.83
C GLY A 400 25.50 -28.29 -37.95
N LEU A 401 25.61 -27.92 -36.68
CA LEU A 401 24.43 -27.71 -35.84
C LEU A 401 23.67 -26.45 -36.28
N PRO A 402 22.36 -26.52 -36.57
CA PRO A 402 21.56 -25.32 -36.79
C PRO A 402 21.48 -24.48 -35.50
N TRP A 403 21.31 -23.14 -35.62
CA TRP A 403 21.38 -22.19 -34.52
C TRP A 403 20.57 -22.63 -33.27
N HIS A 404 19.35 -23.11 -33.45
CA HIS A 404 18.47 -23.51 -32.33
C HIS A 404 18.99 -24.75 -31.59
N LYS A 405 19.68 -25.67 -32.29
CA LYS A 405 20.30 -26.84 -31.65
C LYS A 405 21.61 -26.47 -30.94
N ALA A 406 22.42 -25.59 -31.53
CA ALA A 406 23.62 -25.03 -30.90
C ALA A 406 23.26 -24.24 -29.65
N MET A 407 22.22 -23.36 -29.72
CA MET A 407 21.70 -22.63 -28.58
C MET A 407 21.26 -23.56 -27.44
N ARG A 408 20.42 -24.57 -27.76
CA ARG A 408 19.85 -25.45 -26.73
C ARG A 408 20.85 -26.42 -26.10
N ARG A 409 21.81 -26.93 -26.90
CA ARG A 409 22.73 -28.01 -26.46
C ARG A 409 24.06 -27.49 -25.95
N VAL A 410 24.51 -26.31 -26.39
CA VAL A 410 25.84 -25.78 -26.07
C VAL A 410 25.76 -24.50 -25.25
N ILE A 411 25.03 -23.51 -25.72
CA ILE A 411 25.04 -22.17 -25.12
C ILE A 411 24.14 -22.08 -23.86
N LEU A 412 22.90 -22.55 -23.96
CA LEU A 412 21.95 -22.47 -22.85
C LEU A 412 22.43 -23.15 -21.56
N PRO A 413 22.99 -24.39 -21.60
CA PRO A 413 23.48 -25.04 -20.39
C PRO A 413 24.60 -24.25 -19.69
N GLN A 414 25.48 -23.62 -20.45
CA GLN A 414 26.55 -22.76 -19.92
C GLN A 414 25.98 -21.43 -19.41
N GLY A 415 25.12 -20.79 -20.20
CA GLY A 415 24.45 -19.54 -19.79
C GLY A 415 23.62 -19.69 -18.53
N ILE A 416 22.90 -20.81 -18.36
CA ILE A 416 22.11 -21.08 -17.14
C ILE A 416 23.01 -21.09 -15.90
N LYS A 417 24.15 -21.77 -15.96
CA LYS A 417 25.10 -21.79 -14.83
C LYS A 417 25.59 -20.40 -14.46
N ILE A 418 25.81 -19.52 -15.43
CA ILE A 418 26.25 -18.14 -15.21
C ILE A 418 25.16 -17.30 -14.56
N MET A 419 23.87 -17.50 -14.93
CA MET A 419 22.77 -16.65 -14.46
C MET A 419 22.15 -17.10 -13.13
N ILE A 420 22.34 -18.35 -12.69
CA ILE A 420 21.74 -18.88 -11.45
C ILE A 420 22.00 -18.01 -10.22
N PRO A 421 23.22 -17.50 -9.95
CA PRO A 421 23.46 -16.63 -8.80
C PRO A 421 22.58 -15.36 -8.83
N SER A 422 22.38 -14.79 -10.03
CA SER A 422 21.54 -13.60 -10.21
C SER A 422 20.08 -13.90 -9.95
N PHE A 423 19.55 -15.04 -10.38
CA PHE A 423 18.17 -15.47 -10.10
C PHE A 423 17.91 -15.64 -8.59
N ILE A 424 18.86 -16.24 -7.88
CA ILE A 424 18.71 -16.46 -6.45
C ILE A 424 18.76 -15.13 -5.68
N ASN A 425 19.66 -14.22 -6.08
CA ASN A 425 19.72 -12.88 -5.50
C ASN A 425 18.42 -12.08 -5.76
N GLN A 426 17.83 -12.25 -6.95
CA GLN A 426 16.58 -11.61 -7.32
C GLN A 426 15.41 -11.99 -6.39
N PHE A 427 15.38 -13.24 -5.92
CA PHE A 427 14.39 -13.67 -4.93
C PHE A 427 14.44 -12.84 -3.64
N ILE A 428 15.66 -12.55 -3.16
CA ILE A 428 15.86 -11.74 -1.95
C ILE A 428 15.45 -10.27 -2.20
N ILE A 429 15.74 -9.75 -3.40
CA ILE A 429 15.35 -8.40 -3.79
C ILE A 429 13.82 -8.29 -3.85
N THR A 430 13.15 -9.20 -4.55
CA THR A 430 11.69 -9.22 -4.67
C THR A 430 11.00 -9.25 -3.30
N LEU A 431 11.53 -10.05 -2.35
CA LEU A 431 10.98 -10.11 -1.00
C LEU A 431 11.02 -8.74 -0.30
N LYS A 432 12.09 -7.97 -0.44
CA LYS A 432 12.19 -6.61 0.11
C LYS A 432 11.27 -5.64 -0.61
N ASP A 433 11.16 -5.77 -1.91
CA ASP A 433 10.38 -4.87 -2.77
C ASP A 433 8.87 -4.99 -2.53
N THR A 434 8.39 -6.11 -1.96
CA THR A 434 7.00 -6.23 -1.51
C THR A 434 6.62 -5.15 -0.51
N SER A 435 7.57 -4.64 0.30
CA SER A 435 7.35 -3.58 1.30
C SER A 435 6.84 -2.27 0.68
N ILE A 436 7.23 -1.99 -0.58
CA ILE A 436 6.79 -0.81 -1.33
C ILE A 436 5.29 -0.89 -1.65
N LEU A 437 4.75 -2.10 -1.78
CA LEU A 437 3.33 -2.31 -2.11
C LEU A 437 2.37 -1.95 -0.97
N SER A 438 2.89 -1.63 0.22
CA SER A 438 2.11 -1.01 1.30
C SER A 438 1.39 0.26 0.84
N VAL A 439 1.94 0.99 -0.14
CA VAL A 439 1.38 2.22 -0.70
C VAL A 439 0.04 2.00 -1.42
N ILE A 440 -0.19 0.82 -1.97
CA ILE A 440 -1.47 0.43 -2.59
C ILE A 440 -2.37 -0.36 -1.63
N GLY A 441 -2.05 -0.35 -0.33
CA GLY A 441 -2.87 -0.93 0.73
C GLY A 441 -2.74 -2.43 0.92
N LEU A 442 -1.65 -3.05 0.46
CA LEU A 442 -1.36 -4.44 0.78
C LEU A 442 -0.90 -4.55 2.24
N LEU A 443 -1.49 -5.51 2.97
CA LEU A 443 -1.24 -5.74 4.39
C LEU A 443 -0.03 -6.65 4.61
N GLU A 444 1.06 -6.35 3.92
CA GLU A 444 2.34 -7.04 4.07
C GLU A 444 3.02 -6.63 5.41
N LEU A 445 4.19 -7.20 5.70
CA LEU A 445 4.84 -7.04 6.99
C LEU A 445 5.12 -5.58 7.38
N THR A 446 5.50 -4.71 6.44
CA THR A 446 5.78 -3.30 6.70
C THR A 446 4.50 -2.52 7.03
N GLN A 447 3.42 -2.72 6.27
CA GLN A 447 2.12 -2.12 6.55
C GLN A 447 1.57 -2.59 7.89
N THR A 448 1.77 -3.86 8.21
CA THR A 448 1.41 -4.43 9.51
C THR A 448 2.14 -3.71 10.65
N GLY A 449 3.44 -3.45 10.49
CA GLY A 449 4.22 -2.66 11.44
C GLY A 449 3.63 -1.25 11.66
N LYS A 450 3.28 -0.54 10.59
CA LYS A 450 2.65 0.79 10.65
C LYS A 450 1.34 0.76 11.47
N ILE A 451 0.49 -0.24 11.23
CA ILE A 451 -0.80 -0.40 11.93
C ILE A 451 -0.59 -0.64 13.44
N ILE A 452 0.41 -1.43 13.80
CA ILE A 452 0.73 -1.69 15.21
C ILE A 452 1.24 -0.41 15.89
N ILE A 453 2.14 0.33 15.23
CA ILE A 453 2.68 1.61 15.74
C ILE A 453 1.55 2.62 15.94
N ALA A 454 0.57 2.66 15.03
CA ALA A 454 -0.59 3.55 15.13
C ALA A 454 -1.36 3.39 16.45
N ARG A 455 -1.35 2.20 17.00
CA ARG A 455 -2.06 1.87 18.24
C ARG A 455 -1.25 2.15 19.50
N ASN A 456 0.04 1.84 19.49
CA ASN A 456 0.86 1.82 20.71
C ASN A 456 1.93 2.91 20.77
N MET A 457 2.16 3.65 19.67
CA MET A 457 3.20 4.68 19.53
C MET A 457 4.63 4.21 19.82
N GLU A 458 4.89 2.90 19.78
CA GLU A 458 6.17 2.27 20.08
C GLU A 458 6.99 2.03 18.80
N GLY A 459 7.19 3.09 18.00
CA GLY A 459 7.81 3.01 16.68
C GLY A 459 9.15 2.29 16.67
N PHE A 460 10.08 2.65 17.57
CA PHE A 460 11.40 2.03 17.62
C PHE A 460 11.33 0.51 17.85
N LYS A 461 10.52 0.07 18.82
CA LYS A 461 10.40 -1.35 19.17
C LYS A 461 9.79 -2.16 18.04
N ILE A 462 8.71 -1.64 17.43
CA ILE A 462 8.01 -2.33 16.35
C ILE A 462 8.86 -2.37 15.08
N TRP A 463 9.50 -1.24 14.68
CA TRP A 463 10.42 -1.25 13.53
C TRP A 463 11.61 -2.20 13.74
N THR A 464 12.13 -2.31 14.97
CA THR A 464 13.16 -3.29 15.31
C THR A 464 12.66 -4.72 15.12
N MET A 465 11.41 -5.04 15.55
CA MET A 465 10.80 -6.36 15.34
C MET A 465 10.64 -6.67 13.84
N VAL A 466 10.07 -5.75 13.07
CA VAL A 466 9.90 -5.88 11.62
C VAL A 466 11.26 -6.10 10.94
N ALA A 467 12.27 -5.29 11.29
CA ALA A 467 13.60 -5.41 10.74
C ALA A 467 14.25 -6.76 11.07
N LEU A 468 14.11 -7.25 12.31
CA LEU A 468 14.62 -8.56 12.72
C LEU A 468 13.94 -9.69 11.97
N ILE A 469 12.61 -9.64 11.77
CA ILE A 469 11.87 -10.64 10.99
C ILE A 469 12.38 -10.69 9.55
N TYR A 470 12.51 -9.52 8.88
CA TYR A 470 13.11 -9.46 7.54
C TYR A 470 14.53 -10.00 7.52
N LEU A 471 15.37 -9.61 8.49
CA LEU A 471 16.76 -10.03 8.56
C LEU A 471 16.88 -11.55 8.72
N ILE A 472 16.08 -12.17 9.58
CA ILE A 472 16.06 -13.63 9.77
C ILE A 472 15.73 -14.33 8.45
N ILE A 473 14.67 -13.91 7.77
CA ILE A 473 14.24 -14.55 6.53
C ILE A 473 15.26 -14.35 5.41
N ILE A 474 15.79 -13.13 5.27
CA ILE A 474 16.83 -12.84 4.28
C ILE A 474 18.09 -13.67 4.56
N THR A 475 18.47 -13.84 5.83
CA THR A 475 19.62 -14.66 6.22
C THR A 475 19.39 -16.14 5.87
N VAL A 476 18.21 -16.67 6.14
CA VAL A 476 17.84 -18.05 5.78
C VAL A 476 17.87 -18.24 4.27
N LEU A 477 17.29 -17.31 3.51
CA LEU A 477 17.30 -17.33 2.05
C LEU A 477 18.72 -17.21 1.49
N THR A 478 19.55 -16.34 2.06
CA THR A 478 20.96 -16.18 1.66
C THR A 478 21.75 -17.45 1.94
N TRP A 479 21.56 -18.09 3.09
CA TRP A 479 22.20 -19.35 3.41
C TRP A 479 21.77 -20.45 2.43
N LEU A 480 20.50 -20.58 2.12
CA LEU A 480 19.97 -21.51 1.14
C LEU A 480 20.55 -21.23 -0.26
N SER A 481 20.63 -19.95 -0.64
CA SER A 481 21.26 -19.48 -1.87
C SER A 481 22.70 -19.99 -2.01
N ASN A 482 23.51 -19.75 -0.97
CA ASN A 482 24.91 -20.15 -0.94
C ASN A 482 25.08 -21.68 -1.00
N TRP A 483 24.17 -22.41 -0.35
CA TRP A 483 24.16 -23.88 -0.41
C TRP A 483 23.85 -24.39 -1.82
N VAL A 484 22.83 -23.83 -2.49
CA VAL A 484 22.49 -24.18 -3.89
C VAL A 484 23.63 -23.85 -4.84
N GLN A 485 24.24 -22.65 -4.72
CA GLN A 485 25.37 -22.24 -5.55
C GLN A 485 26.57 -23.18 -5.40
N LYS A 486 26.92 -23.59 -4.19
CA LYS A 486 27.99 -24.56 -3.94
C LYS A 486 27.73 -25.90 -4.64
N LYS A 487 26.47 -26.37 -4.60
CA LYS A 487 26.08 -27.65 -5.21
C LYS A 487 26.06 -27.62 -6.76
N ILE A 488 25.87 -26.46 -7.36
CA ILE A 488 25.83 -26.28 -8.81
C ILE A 488 27.26 -26.11 -9.36
N ASN A 489 28.17 -25.54 -8.59
CA ASN A 489 29.57 -25.31 -8.98
C ASN A 489 30.47 -26.52 -8.64
N ALA A 490 29.99 -27.47 -7.86
CA ALA A 490 30.59 -28.77 -7.63
C ALA A 490 30.18 -29.76 -8.73
#